data_402322cf2a905867db1ee970dcf70a70
#
_entry.id   402322cf2a905867db1ee970dcf70a70
#
_cell.length_a   1.000
_cell.length_b   1.000
_cell.length_c   1.000
_cell.angle_alpha   90.00
_cell.angle_beta   90.00
_cell.angle_gamma   90.00
#
_symmetry.space_group_name_H-M   'P 1'
#
loop_
_entity.id
_entity.type
_entity.pdbx_description
1 polymer ?
#
loop_
_entity_poly.entity_id
_entity_poly.type
_entity_poly.pdbx_seq_one_letter_code
_entity_poly.pdbx_strand_id
1 'polypeptide(L)'
;MSVVIIGGHDRMVCQYKRICKNYKYKVKVFTQMSGNLKEQIGRPDLMILFTNTVSHKMVRTALVEAEKGNTDIIRCHTSSGNALEEILMKNAKAFI
;
A
#
# COMPACT_ATOMS: atom_id res chain seq x y z
N MET A 1 11.01 -1.17 -7.29
CA MET A 1 9.60 -0.74 -7.30
C MET A 1 9.26 -0.07 -5.98
N SER A 2 8.48 0.99 -6.04
CA SER A 2 7.99 1.69 -4.84
C SER A 2 6.56 1.29 -4.55
N VAL A 3 6.28 0.90 -3.31
CA VAL A 3 4.96 0.43 -2.88
C VAL A 3 4.48 1.31 -1.73
N VAL A 4 3.22 1.73 -1.79
CA VAL A 4 2.55 2.41 -0.69
C VAL A 4 1.41 1.52 -0.21
N ILE A 5 1.37 1.27 1.10
CA ILE A 5 0.31 0.49 1.73
C ILE A 5 -0.56 1.43 2.55
N ILE A 6 -1.85 1.43 2.26
CA ILE A 6 -2.84 2.25 2.96
C ILE A 6 -3.72 1.32 3.77
N GLY A 7 -3.69 1.47 5.09
CA GLY A 7 -4.45 0.63 6.01
C GLY A 7 -3.59 -0.40 6.72
N GLY A 8 -4.25 -1.41 7.26
CA GLY A 8 -3.60 -2.40 8.11
C GLY A 8 -3.57 -1.95 9.56
N HIS A 9 -2.96 -2.73 10.40
CA HIS A 9 -2.82 -2.44 11.82
C HIS A 9 -1.41 -1.97 12.14
N ASP A 10 -1.27 -1.08 13.11
CA ASP A 10 0.05 -0.58 13.51
C ASP A 10 1.02 -1.71 13.86
N ARG A 11 0.50 -2.78 14.44
CA ARG A 11 1.31 -3.96 14.80
C ARG A 11 1.89 -4.67 13.59
N MET A 12 1.29 -4.48 12.41
CA MET A 12 1.71 -5.15 11.19
C MET A 12 2.71 -4.34 10.36
N VAL A 13 2.97 -3.10 10.73
CA VAL A 13 3.84 -2.22 9.94
C VAL A 13 5.22 -2.84 9.71
N CYS A 14 5.84 -3.35 10.76
CA CYS A 14 7.16 -3.96 10.64
C CYS A 14 7.12 -5.20 9.75
N GLN A 15 6.05 -5.99 9.85
CA GLN A 15 5.88 -7.18 9.03
C GLN A 15 5.70 -6.82 7.55
N TYR A 16 4.89 -5.81 7.26
CA TYR A 16 4.70 -5.34 5.88
C TYR A 16 6.02 -4.86 5.29
N LYS A 17 6.79 -4.10 6.06
CA LYS A 17 8.09 -3.61 5.61
C LYS A 17 9.06 -4.76 5.34
N ARG A 18 9.05 -5.77 6.19
CA ARG A 18 9.90 -6.95 6.00
C ARG A 18 9.54 -7.70 4.74
N ILE A 19 8.25 -7.90 4.49
CA ILE A 19 7.77 -8.60 3.30
C ILE A 19 8.20 -7.85 2.04
N CYS A 20 7.99 -6.54 2.01
CA CYS A 20 8.38 -5.73 0.85
C CYS A 20 9.89 -5.74 0.64
N LYS A 21 10.66 -5.72 1.73
CA LYS A 21 12.12 -5.78 1.66
C LYS A 21 12.61 -7.08 1.04
N ASN A 22 11.91 -8.20 1.31
CA ASN A 22 12.24 -9.48 0.70
C ASN A 22 12.12 -9.46 -0.82
N TYR A 23 11.25 -8.60 -1.35
CA TYR A 23 11.10 -8.39 -2.78
C TYR A 23 11.99 -7.24 -3.29
N LYS A 24 12.82 -6.66 -2.42
CA LYS A 24 13.68 -5.50 -2.73
C LYS A 24 12.88 -4.28 -3.14
N TYR A 25 11.68 -4.11 -2.60
CA TYR A 25 10.83 -2.97 -2.88
C TYR A 25 10.96 -1.93 -1.76
N LYS A 26 10.87 -0.66 -2.15
CA LYS A 26 10.73 0.42 -1.19
C LYS A 26 9.28 0.48 -0.76
N VAL A 27 9.01 0.69 0.52
CA VAL A 27 7.65 0.68 1.04
C VAL A 27 7.41 1.83 2.00
N LYS A 28 6.21 2.39 1.91
CA LYS A 28 5.67 3.32 2.91
C LYS A 28 4.34 2.75 3.37
N VAL A 29 4.12 2.74 4.68
CA VAL A 29 2.90 2.19 5.27
C VAL A 29 2.18 3.29 6.05
N PHE A 30 0.90 3.49 5.74
CA PHE A 30 0.08 4.50 6.40
C PHE A 30 -1.13 3.80 7.00
N THR A 31 -1.13 3.64 8.32
CA THR A 31 -2.22 2.96 9.03
C THR A 31 -3.28 3.93 9.54
N GLN A 32 -2.94 5.22 9.62
CA GLN A 32 -3.85 6.24 10.14
C GLN A 32 -3.82 7.47 9.24
N MET A 33 -4.93 8.20 9.24
CA MET A 33 -4.99 9.45 8.51
C MET A 33 -4.12 10.52 9.20
N SER A 34 -3.32 11.21 8.40
CA SER A 34 -2.54 12.35 8.87
C SER A 34 -2.77 13.54 7.95
N GLY A 35 -2.47 14.74 8.45
CA GLY A 35 -2.64 15.96 7.66
C GLY A 35 -1.76 16.01 6.42
N ASN A 36 -0.64 15.28 6.43
CA ASN A 36 0.33 15.27 5.34
C ASN A 36 0.26 13.99 4.50
N LEU A 37 -0.78 13.18 4.67
CA LEU A 37 -0.90 11.91 3.96
C LEU A 37 -0.76 12.08 2.45
N LYS A 38 -1.46 13.06 1.89
CA LYS A 38 -1.42 13.36 0.48
C LYS A 38 0.00 13.57 -0.04
N GLU A 39 0.79 14.34 0.70
CA GLU A 39 2.15 14.67 0.31
C GLU A 39 3.10 13.50 0.53
N GLN A 40 2.86 12.71 1.57
CA GLN A 40 3.72 11.58 1.93
C GLN A 40 3.55 10.40 0.97
N ILE A 41 2.38 10.24 0.36
CA ILE A 41 2.14 9.18 -0.59
C ILE A 41 3.07 9.30 -1.80
N GLY A 42 3.26 10.51 -2.32
CA GLY A 42 4.12 10.72 -3.47
C GLY A 42 3.59 10.03 -4.72
N ARG A 43 4.49 9.42 -5.49
CA ARG A 43 4.13 8.72 -6.73
C ARG A 43 4.70 7.30 -6.71
N PRO A 44 4.07 6.37 -5.99
CA PRO A 44 4.54 4.99 -5.96
C PRO A 44 4.20 4.27 -7.26
N ASP A 45 4.87 3.16 -7.48
CA ASP A 45 4.58 2.30 -8.62
C ASP A 45 3.32 1.47 -8.37
N LEU A 46 3.08 1.12 -7.11
CA LEU A 46 1.94 0.31 -6.70
C LEU A 46 1.37 0.83 -5.40
N MET A 47 0.05 0.90 -5.32
CA MET A 47 -0.66 1.26 -4.10
C MET A 47 -1.56 0.11 -3.67
N ILE A 48 -1.45 -0.31 -2.42
CA ILE A 48 -2.26 -1.38 -1.86
C ILE A 48 -3.19 -0.79 -0.82
N LEU A 49 -4.49 -1.02 -0.97
CA LEU A 49 -5.51 -0.57 -0.02
C LEU A 49 -6.07 -1.77 0.72
N PHE A 50 -5.89 -1.79 2.03
CA PHE A 50 -6.52 -2.79 2.89
C PHE A 50 -7.88 -2.24 3.35
N THR A 51 -8.90 -2.53 2.57
CA THR A 51 -10.20 -1.86 2.69
C THR A 51 -10.94 -2.12 4.00
N ASN A 52 -10.59 -3.17 4.73
CA ASN A 52 -11.24 -3.47 6.01
C ASN A 52 -10.71 -2.65 7.19
N THR A 53 -9.64 -1.89 6.98
CA THR A 53 -8.98 -1.16 8.08
C THR A 53 -8.77 0.33 7.79
N VAL A 54 -9.34 0.85 6.70
CA VAL A 54 -9.15 2.26 6.33
C VAL A 54 -10.45 3.04 6.48
N SER A 55 -10.32 4.34 6.78
CA SER A 55 -11.46 5.24 6.78
C SER A 55 -11.77 5.68 5.35
N HIS A 56 -12.98 6.14 5.12
CA HIS A 56 -13.36 6.68 3.82
C HIS A 56 -12.48 7.84 3.39
N LYS A 57 -12.06 8.66 4.35
CA LYS A 57 -11.19 9.80 4.08
C LYS A 57 -9.83 9.36 3.55
N MET A 58 -9.25 8.32 4.16
CA MET A 58 -7.98 7.77 3.69
C MET A 58 -8.11 7.17 2.29
N VAL A 59 -9.17 6.41 2.05
CA VAL A 59 -9.42 5.81 0.74
C VAL A 59 -9.53 6.90 -0.32
N ARG A 60 -10.31 7.92 -0.05
CA ARG A 60 -10.51 9.03 -1.00
C ARG A 60 -9.20 9.73 -1.31
N THR A 61 -8.42 10.05 -0.29
CA THR A 61 -7.12 10.70 -0.46
C THR A 61 -6.19 9.84 -1.29
N ALA A 62 -6.11 8.55 -0.96
CA ALA A 62 -5.25 7.61 -1.67
C ALA A 62 -5.64 7.47 -3.15
N LEU A 63 -6.94 7.36 -3.42
CA LEU A 63 -7.42 7.21 -4.80
C LEU A 63 -7.12 8.44 -5.63
N VAL A 64 -7.28 9.63 -5.06
CA VAL A 64 -6.98 10.89 -5.77
C VAL A 64 -5.50 10.95 -6.12
N GLU A 65 -4.62 10.62 -5.18
CA GLU A 65 -3.18 10.67 -5.44
C GLU A 65 -2.74 9.59 -6.43
N ALA A 66 -3.33 8.43 -6.37
CA ALA A 66 -3.03 7.36 -7.33
C ALA A 66 -3.45 7.74 -8.74
N GLU A 67 -4.60 8.38 -8.89
CA GLU A 67 -5.09 8.84 -10.18
C GLU A 67 -4.17 9.89 -10.79
N LYS A 68 -3.69 10.83 -9.99
CA LYS A 68 -2.76 11.86 -10.45
C LYS A 68 -1.44 11.28 -10.97
N GLY A 69 -0.97 10.21 -10.34
CA GLY A 69 0.30 9.60 -10.70
C GLY A 69 0.21 8.40 -11.63
N ASN A 70 -1.00 8.05 -12.10
CA ASN A 70 -1.26 6.84 -12.86
C ASN A 70 -0.73 5.59 -12.14
N THR A 71 -0.89 5.58 -10.84
CA THR A 71 -0.42 4.48 -9.99
C THR A 71 -1.42 3.33 -10.03
N ASP A 72 -0.92 2.11 -10.19
CA ASP A 72 -1.75 0.92 -10.10
C ASP A 72 -2.24 0.73 -8.66
N ILE A 73 -3.52 0.43 -8.51
CA ILE A 73 -4.14 0.24 -7.19
C ILE A 73 -4.65 -1.19 -7.08
N ILE A 74 -4.31 -1.83 -5.96
CA ILE A 74 -4.86 -3.13 -5.62
C ILE A 74 -5.63 -2.97 -4.32
N ARG A 75 -6.89 -3.36 -4.36
CA ARG A 75 -7.75 -3.35 -3.18
C ARG A 75 -7.78 -4.75 -2.59
N CYS A 76 -7.53 -4.85 -1.30
CA CYS A 76 -7.56 -6.11 -0.60
C CYS A 76 -8.39 -5.95 0.66
N HIS A 77 -9.36 -6.83 0.86
CA HIS A 77 -10.22 -6.78 2.04
C HIS A 77 -9.51 -7.28 3.29
N THR A 78 -8.54 -8.17 3.12
CA THR A 78 -7.80 -8.77 4.23
C THR A 78 -6.45 -8.09 4.40
N SER A 79 -6.12 -7.65 5.61
CA SER A 79 -4.88 -6.94 5.91
C SER A 79 -3.77 -7.84 6.46
N SER A 80 -3.83 -9.15 6.22
CA SER A 80 -2.84 -10.09 6.69
C SER A 80 -1.53 -10.01 5.89
N GLY A 81 -0.43 -10.48 6.50
CA GLY A 81 0.86 -10.57 5.81
C GLY A 81 0.81 -11.50 4.62
N ASN A 82 0.05 -12.60 4.71
CA ASN A 82 -0.10 -13.53 3.61
C ASN A 82 -0.80 -12.89 2.41
N ALA A 83 -1.80 -12.05 2.66
CA ALA A 83 -2.49 -11.34 1.59
C ALA A 83 -1.54 -10.38 0.88
N LEU A 84 -0.73 -9.65 1.62
CA LEU A 84 0.27 -8.75 1.06
C LEU A 84 1.29 -9.53 0.22
N GLU A 85 1.77 -10.64 0.73
CA GLU A 85 2.74 -11.47 0.02
C GLU A 85 2.19 -11.99 -1.30
N GLU A 86 0.93 -12.43 -1.32
CA GLU A 86 0.28 -12.86 -2.55
C GLU A 86 0.19 -11.73 -3.58
N ILE A 87 -0.17 -10.54 -3.12
CA ILE A 87 -0.27 -9.37 -3.99
C ILE A 87 1.08 -9.06 -4.64
N LEU A 88 2.14 -9.03 -3.84
CA LEU A 88 3.47 -8.73 -4.34
C LEU A 88 3.96 -9.82 -5.30
N MET A 89 3.67 -11.08 -4.99
CA MET A 89 4.06 -12.20 -5.84
C MET A 89 3.41 -12.10 -7.21
N LYS A 90 2.11 -11.80 -7.27
CA LYS A 90 1.39 -11.67 -8.53
C LYS A 90 1.91 -10.50 -9.36
N ASN A 91 2.23 -9.39 -8.70
CA ASN A 91 2.70 -8.20 -9.39
C ASN A 91 4.16 -8.32 -9.82
N ALA A 92 4.99 -9.03 -9.06
CA ALA A 92 6.37 -9.30 -9.44
C ALA A 92 6.44 -10.07 -10.75
N LYS A 93 5.51 -11.01 -10.97
CA LYS A 93 5.44 -11.79 -12.20
C LYS A 93 5.13 -10.94 -13.43
N ALA A 94 4.46 -9.81 -13.24
CA ALA A 94 4.09 -8.94 -14.33
C ALA A 94 5.28 -8.18 -14.92
N PHE A 95 6.40 -8.15 -14.21
CA PHE A 95 7.60 -7.42 -14.62
C PHE A 95 8.74 -8.30 -15.11
N ILE A 96 8.49 -9.58 -15.25
CA ILE A 96 9.49 -10.54 -15.75
C ILE A 96 9.36 -10.71 -17.25
#